data_f1da5a071e7e32de6d96b46194428e92
#
_entry.id   f1da5a071e7e32de6d96b46194428e92
#
_cell.length_a   1.000
_cell.length_b   1.000
_cell.length_c   1.000
_cell.angle_alpha   90.00
_cell.angle_beta   90.00
_cell.angle_gamma   90.00
#
_symmetry.space_group_name_H-M   'P 1'
#
loop_
_entity.id
_entity.type
_entity.pdbx_description
1 polymer ?
#
loop_
_entity_poly.entity_id
_entity_poly.type
_entity_poly.pdbx_seq_one_letter_code
_entity_poly.pdbx_strand_id
1 'polypeptide(L)'
;MSPYADEIAQVIVEEKVPVVTTGAGNPEKYMKMWKEAGVKIIPVIASVAHAKRMERCGADAVVAEGCESGGHIGETTTMVLVPQVVDAVNIPVIAAGGIADGRGIAAAFMLGAKAVQMGTHFVATTECWAHQNYKDMILKAKDIDTKVTGRSTGHPVRALRNQMTCLLYTSDAADDRI
;
A
#
# COMPACT_ATOMS: atom_id res chain seq x y z
N MET A 1 -11.17 8.45 3.63
CA MET A 1 -12.00 7.25 3.34
C MET A 1 -12.95 7.56 2.21
N SER A 2 -13.28 6.57 1.37
CA SER A 2 -14.33 6.74 0.35
C SER A 2 -15.67 7.13 0.99
N PRO A 3 -16.46 8.04 0.40
CA PRO A 3 -17.81 8.33 0.88
C PRO A 3 -18.74 7.09 0.85
N TYR A 4 -18.42 6.10 0.04
CA TYR A 4 -19.19 4.85 -0.11
C TYR A 4 -18.63 3.70 0.76
N ALA A 5 -17.75 3.97 1.72
CA ALA A 5 -17.08 2.91 2.48
C ALA A 5 -18.05 2.02 3.28
N ASP A 6 -19.14 2.59 3.80
CA ASP A 6 -20.15 1.85 4.55
C ASP A 6 -20.97 0.92 3.63
N GLU A 7 -21.38 1.42 2.45
CA GLU A 7 -22.10 0.62 1.45
C GLU A 7 -21.23 -0.51 0.90
N ILE A 8 -19.96 -0.21 0.55
CA ILE A 8 -18.99 -1.22 0.09
C ILE A 8 -18.81 -2.31 1.15
N ALA A 9 -18.72 -1.92 2.42
CA ALA A 9 -18.53 -2.88 3.50
C ALA A 9 -19.72 -3.86 3.65
N GLN A 10 -20.93 -3.43 3.36
CA GLN A 10 -22.12 -4.29 3.33
C GLN A 10 -22.13 -5.20 2.10
N VAL A 11 -21.83 -4.66 0.92
CA VAL A 11 -21.73 -5.44 -0.34
C VAL A 11 -20.72 -6.59 -0.20
N ILE A 12 -19.59 -6.36 0.48
CA ILE A 12 -18.61 -7.43 0.74
C ILE A 12 -19.24 -8.64 1.44
N VAL A 13 -20.14 -8.40 2.39
CA VAL A 13 -20.84 -9.46 3.12
C VAL A 13 -21.93 -10.09 2.25
N GLU A 14 -22.75 -9.29 1.60
CA GLU A 14 -23.87 -9.72 0.73
C GLU A 14 -23.37 -10.61 -0.42
N GLU A 15 -22.30 -10.19 -1.09
CA GLU A 15 -21.68 -10.92 -2.20
C GLU A 15 -20.71 -12.03 -1.75
N LYS A 16 -20.61 -12.27 -0.43
CA LYS A 16 -19.75 -13.32 0.17
C LYS A 16 -18.32 -13.24 -0.34
N VAL A 17 -17.76 -12.04 -0.42
CA VAL A 17 -16.38 -11.81 -0.85
C VAL A 17 -15.43 -12.55 0.11
N PRO A 18 -14.60 -13.49 -0.38
CA PRO A 18 -13.81 -14.33 0.52
C PRO A 18 -12.66 -13.59 1.21
N VAL A 19 -12.10 -12.56 0.57
CA VAL A 19 -10.93 -11.81 1.06
C VAL A 19 -11.11 -10.32 0.78
N VAL A 20 -10.81 -9.48 1.75
CA VAL A 20 -10.77 -8.02 1.60
C VAL A 20 -9.40 -7.48 1.96
N THR A 21 -8.86 -6.61 1.11
CA THR A 21 -7.71 -5.76 1.42
C THR A 21 -8.17 -4.33 1.61
N THR A 22 -7.59 -3.63 2.56
CA THR A 22 -7.93 -2.23 2.82
C THR A 22 -6.68 -1.37 2.84
N GLY A 23 -6.75 -0.17 2.29
CA GLY A 23 -5.66 0.80 2.26
C GLY A 23 -6.14 2.21 2.57
N ALA A 24 -5.21 3.09 2.92
CA ALA A 24 -5.45 4.52 3.18
C ALA A 24 -6.58 4.81 4.20
N GLY A 25 -6.66 4.00 5.26
CA GLY A 25 -7.66 4.21 6.31
C GLY A 25 -7.63 3.15 7.40
N ASN A 26 -8.52 3.29 8.38
CA ASN A 26 -8.68 2.33 9.46
C ASN A 26 -9.97 1.51 9.25
N PRO A 27 -9.87 0.20 8.92
CA PRO A 27 -11.03 -0.65 8.68
C PRO A 27 -11.71 -1.14 9.97
N GLU A 28 -11.23 -0.78 11.14
CA GLU A 28 -11.61 -1.34 12.44
C GLU A 28 -13.13 -1.44 12.64
N LYS A 29 -13.88 -0.41 12.23
CA LYS A 29 -15.35 -0.39 12.40
C LYS A 29 -16.08 -1.49 11.60
N TYR A 30 -15.47 -2.05 10.55
CA TYR A 30 -16.06 -3.09 9.72
C TYR A 30 -15.56 -4.50 10.07
N MET A 31 -14.42 -4.60 10.78
CA MET A 31 -13.72 -5.87 10.97
C MET A 31 -14.60 -6.91 11.66
N LYS A 32 -15.39 -6.51 12.67
CA LYS A 32 -16.30 -7.44 13.37
C LYS A 32 -17.32 -8.06 12.41
N MET A 33 -18.01 -7.22 11.63
CA MET A 33 -19.01 -7.65 10.65
C MET A 33 -18.42 -8.61 9.60
N TRP A 34 -17.24 -8.27 9.06
CA TRP A 34 -16.56 -9.12 8.08
C TRP A 34 -16.09 -10.44 8.66
N LYS A 35 -15.59 -10.45 9.89
CA LYS A 35 -15.18 -11.69 10.59
C LYS A 35 -16.37 -12.60 10.84
N GLU A 36 -17.51 -12.07 11.28
CA GLU A 36 -18.75 -12.83 11.49
C GLU A 36 -19.28 -13.44 10.18
N ALA A 37 -19.06 -12.75 9.05
CA ALA A 37 -19.36 -13.24 7.70
C ALA A 37 -18.31 -14.21 7.12
N GLY A 38 -17.22 -14.50 7.85
CA GLY A 38 -16.16 -15.40 7.39
C GLY A 38 -15.17 -14.79 6.39
N VAL A 39 -15.19 -13.47 6.19
CA VAL A 39 -14.29 -12.76 5.29
C VAL A 39 -12.88 -12.72 5.88
N LYS A 40 -11.88 -12.99 5.07
CA LYS A 40 -10.46 -12.81 5.42
C LYS A 40 -10.06 -11.34 5.24
N ILE A 41 -9.43 -10.75 6.25
CA ILE A 41 -9.15 -9.32 6.30
C ILE A 41 -7.65 -9.09 6.30
N ILE A 42 -7.16 -8.37 5.29
CA ILE A 42 -5.73 -8.12 5.06
C ILE A 42 -5.50 -6.59 4.90
N PRO A 43 -5.35 -5.85 6.01
CA PRO A 43 -5.10 -4.41 5.93
C PRO A 43 -3.70 -4.07 5.44
N VAL A 44 -3.58 -2.99 4.66
CA VAL A 44 -2.30 -2.37 4.31
C VAL A 44 -1.87 -1.45 5.44
N ILE A 45 -0.64 -1.63 5.92
CA ILE A 45 -0.07 -0.85 7.03
C ILE A 45 1.29 -0.27 6.65
N ALA A 46 1.63 0.86 7.25
CA ALA A 46 2.90 1.55 7.02
C ALA A 46 3.72 1.75 8.32
N SER A 47 3.31 1.09 9.42
CA SER A 47 4.06 1.15 10.70
C SER A 47 3.80 -0.08 11.56
N VAL A 48 4.77 -0.38 12.44
CA VAL A 48 4.65 -1.46 13.44
C VAL A 48 3.45 -1.25 14.38
N ALA A 49 3.22 -0.01 14.81
CA ALA A 49 2.10 0.30 15.69
C ALA A 49 0.76 -0.01 15.03
N HIS A 50 0.63 0.30 13.73
CA HIS A 50 -0.58 -0.02 12.94
C HIS A 50 -0.73 -1.54 12.75
N ALA A 51 0.35 -2.27 12.46
CA ALA A 51 0.33 -3.73 12.36
C ALA A 51 -0.20 -4.40 13.62
N LYS A 52 0.37 -4.05 14.79
CA LYS A 52 -0.09 -4.55 16.11
C LYS A 52 -1.56 -4.23 16.39
N ARG A 53 -2.02 -3.04 15.97
CA ARG A 53 -3.43 -2.66 16.12
C ARG A 53 -4.33 -3.54 15.25
N MET A 54 -3.97 -3.76 13.99
CA MET A 54 -4.76 -4.59 13.06
C MET A 54 -4.82 -6.05 13.51
N GLU A 55 -3.71 -6.61 14.00
CA GLU A 55 -3.70 -7.94 14.60
C GLU A 55 -4.68 -8.05 15.79
N ARG A 56 -4.64 -7.09 16.72
CA ARG A 56 -5.57 -7.06 17.86
C ARG A 56 -7.04 -6.93 17.44
N CYS A 57 -7.31 -6.24 16.33
CA CYS A 57 -8.65 -6.12 15.76
C CYS A 57 -9.08 -7.36 14.98
N GLY A 58 -8.22 -8.39 14.84
CA GLY A 58 -8.54 -9.67 14.23
C GLY A 58 -8.21 -9.77 12.73
N ALA A 59 -7.25 -8.99 12.21
CA ALA A 59 -6.74 -9.18 10.86
C ALA A 59 -6.16 -10.60 10.68
N ASP A 60 -6.37 -11.20 9.51
CA ASP A 60 -5.87 -12.53 9.17
C ASP A 60 -4.42 -12.48 8.64
N ALA A 61 -4.01 -11.36 8.06
CA ALA A 61 -2.64 -11.02 7.64
C ALA A 61 -2.52 -9.50 7.56
N VAL A 62 -1.32 -8.97 7.34
CA VAL A 62 -1.09 -7.54 7.04
C VAL A 62 -0.19 -7.39 5.82
N VAL A 63 -0.44 -6.33 5.03
CA VAL A 63 0.48 -5.89 3.99
C VAL A 63 1.36 -4.78 4.57
N ALA A 64 2.65 -5.06 4.79
CA ALA A 64 3.63 -4.06 5.21
C ALA A 64 4.14 -3.32 3.97
N GLU A 65 3.64 -2.10 3.78
CA GLU A 65 3.90 -1.29 2.60
C GLU A 65 4.92 -0.18 2.90
N GLY A 66 6.10 -0.30 2.29
CA GLY A 66 7.15 0.71 2.38
C GLY A 66 6.88 1.94 1.51
N CYS A 67 7.60 3.03 1.80
CA CYS A 67 7.44 4.31 1.12
C CYS A 67 7.90 4.31 -0.35
N GLU A 68 8.46 3.21 -0.86
CA GLU A 68 8.79 3.00 -2.27
C GLU A 68 7.55 2.69 -3.12
N SER A 69 6.40 2.39 -2.51
CA SER A 69 5.15 2.12 -3.21
C SER A 69 4.62 3.35 -3.95
N GLY A 70 3.76 3.13 -4.94
CA GLY A 70 2.99 4.19 -5.61
C GLY A 70 1.69 4.50 -4.86
N GLY A 71 1.19 5.73 -5.00
CA GLY A 71 0.00 6.19 -4.28
C GLY A 71 0.32 6.74 -2.90
N HIS A 72 -0.60 6.63 -1.97
CA HIS A 72 -0.39 7.07 -0.58
C HIS A 72 0.68 6.23 0.10
N ILE A 73 1.65 6.88 0.70
CA ILE A 73 2.80 6.22 1.31
C ILE A 73 2.98 6.61 2.79
N GLY A 74 3.60 5.70 3.55
CA GLY A 74 4.19 6.03 4.85
C GLY A 74 5.60 6.62 4.69
N GLU A 75 6.33 6.67 5.81
CA GLU A 75 7.69 7.26 5.84
C GLU A 75 8.79 6.18 5.85
N THR A 76 8.47 4.95 6.27
CA THR A 76 9.45 3.89 6.44
C THR A 76 9.65 3.11 5.15
N THR A 77 10.91 2.84 4.78
CA THR A 77 11.25 2.01 3.61
C THR A 77 10.89 0.54 3.84
N THR A 78 10.66 -0.19 2.77
CA THR A 78 10.31 -1.62 2.78
C THR A 78 11.35 -2.45 3.53
N MET A 79 12.65 -2.21 3.27
CA MET A 79 13.76 -2.93 3.91
C MET A 79 13.77 -2.75 5.43
N VAL A 80 13.33 -1.61 5.94
CA VAL A 80 13.27 -1.30 7.38
C VAL A 80 11.96 -1.75 8.01
N LEU A 81 10.83 -1.58 7.29
CA LEU A 81 9.50 -1.86 7.81
C LEU A 81 9.22 -3.35 7.96
N VAL A 82 9.49 -4.13 6.90
CA VAL A 82 9.09 -5.54 6.83
C VAL A 82 9.63 -6.37 7.98
N PRO A 83 10.94 -6.39 8.29
CA PRO A 83 11.47 -7.22 9.38
C PRO A 83 10.92 -6.79 10.75
N GLN A 84 10.77 -5.49 10.99
CA GLN A 84 10.20 -5.00 12.24
C GLN A 84 8.74 -5.39 12.42
N VAL A 85 7.95 -5.42 11.34
CA VAL A 85 6.56 -5.89 11.40
C VAL A 85 6.53 -7.40 11.62
N VAL A 86 7.36 -8.18 10.92
CA VAL A 86 7.48 -9.64 11.09
C VAL A 86 7.80 -10.00 12.55
N ASP A 87 8.72 -9.29 13.19
CA ASP A 87 9.09 -9.53 14.59
C ASP A 87 8.01 -9.09 15.59
N ALA A 88 7.08 -8.23 15.15
CA ALA A 88 6.13 -7.56 16.04
C ALA A 88 4.74 -8.17 16.07
N VAL A 89 4.37 -9.02 15.09
CA VAL A 89 3.04 -9.66 14.96
C VAL A 89 3.17 -11.15 14.73
N ASN A 90 2.13 -11.91 15.07
CA ASN A 90 2.08 -13.37 14.88
C ASN A 90 1.31 -13.79 13.61
N ILE A 91 0.64 -12.85 12.96
CA ILE A 91 -0.09 -13.08 11.71
C ILE A 91 0.86 -12.95 10.50
N PRO A 92 0.55 -13.60 9.36
CA PRO A 92 1.36 -13.49 8.16
C PRO A 92 1.58 -12.05 7.70
N VAL A 93 2.81 -11.72 7.31
CA VAL A 93 3.19 -10.42 6.75
C VAL A 93 3.44 -10.58 5.26
N ILE A 94 2.82 -9.70 4.47
CA ILE A 94 2.98 -9.56 3.02
C ILE A 94 3.81 -8.32 2.79
N ALA A 95 4.94 -8.42 2.11
CA ALA A 95 5.79 -7.26 1.81
C ALA A 95 5.28 -6.52 0.57
N ALA A 96 5.25 -5.19 0.62
CA ALA A 96 4.89 -4.33 -0.50
C ALA A 96 5.77 -3.08 -0.55
N GLY A 97 5.92 -2.52 -1.76
CA GLY A 97 6.75 -1.34 -2.01
C GLY A 97 8.12 -1.68 -2.58
N GLY A 98 8.43 -1.17 -3.77
CA GLY A 98 9.72 -1.35 -4.43
C GLY A 98 10.04 -2.76 -4.92
N ILE A 99 9.11 -3.70 -4.86
CA ILE A 99 9.30 -5.09 -5.32
C ILE A 99 8.81 -5.19 -6.78
N ALA A 100 9.70 -5.56 -7.71
CA ALA A 100 9.39 -5.59 -9.13
C ALA A 100 9.78 -6.90 -9.82
N ASP A 101 10.71 -7.68 -9.26
CA ASP A 101 11.23 -8.93 -9.86
C ASP A 101 11.54 -10.00 -8.81
N GLY A 102 12.03 -11.15 -9.27
CA GLY A 102 12.34 -12.29 -8.41
C GLY A 102 13.41 -12.01 -7.34
N ARG A 103 14.32 -11.06 -7.56
CA ARG A 103 15.33 -10.66 -6.56
C ARG A 103 14.67 -9.96 -5.38
N GLY A 104 13.76 -9.03 -5.67
CA GLY A 104 12.97 -8.36 -4.64
C GLY A 104 12.05 -9.33 -3.88
N ILE A 105 11.46 -10.30 -4.57
CA ILE A 105 10.65 -11.36 -3.95
C ILE A 105 11.51 -12.20 -3.00
N ALA A 106 12.68 -12.66 -3.44
CA ALA A 106 13.61 -13.44 -2.61
C ALA A 106 14.05 -12.64 -1.37
N ALA A 107 14.40 -11.35 -1.55
CA ALA A 107 14.77 -10.47 -0.45
C ALA A 107 13.62 -10.32 0.57
N ALA A 108 12.38 -10.13 0.11
CA ALA A 108 11.22 -10.04 0.99
C ALA A 108 11.01 -11.30 1.84
N PHE A 109 11.20 -12.49 1.26
CA PHE A 109 11.15 -13.76 2.01
C PHE A 109 12.29 -13.87 3.02
N MET A 110 13.51 -13.42 2.67
CA MET A 110 14.64 -13.39 3.62
C MET A 110 14.40 -12.43 4.79
N LEU A 111 13.62 -11.36 4.59
CA LEU A 111 13.15 -10.46 5.64
C LEU A 111 12.01 -11.04 6.50
N GLY A 112 11.55 -12.27 6.20
CA GLY A 112 10.53 -12.99 6.96
C GLY A 112 9.09 -12.85 6.41
N ALA A 113 8.86 -12.09 5.34
CA ALA A 113 7.55 -12.02 4.71
C ALA A 113 7.10 -13.41 4.19
N LYS A 114 5.79 -13.63 4.15
CA LYS A 114 5.18 -14.87 3.65
C LYS A 114 4.66 -14.75 2.22
N ALA A 115 4.53 -13.53 1.72
CA ALA A 115 4.11 -13.20 0.36
C ALA A 115 4.58 -11.79 0.00
N VAL A 116 4.37 -11.41 -1.25
CA VAL A 116 4.63 -10.05 -1.76
C VAL A 116 3.41 -9.50 -2.48
N GLN A 117 3.25 -8.18 -2.43
CA GLN A 117 2.28 -7.43 -3.21
C GLN A 117 3.03 -6.51 -4.17
N MET A 118 2.70 -6.55 -5.45
CA MET A 118 3.28 -5.71 -6.50
C MET A 118 2.16 -4.98 -7.22
N GLY A 119 2.27 -3.66 -7.35
CA GLY A 119 1.30 -2.82 -8.06
C GLY A 119 1.78 -2.46 -9.46
N THR A 120 2.78 -1.60 -9.56
CA THR A 120 3.26 -1.00 -10.82
C THR A 120 3.67 -2.04 -11.87
N HIS A 121 4.26 -3.16 -11.42
CA HIS A 121 4.60 -4.28 -12.31
C HIS A 121 3.37 -4.78 -13.07
N PHE A 122 2.26 -5.04 -12.37
CA PHE A 122 1.03 -5.54 -12.98
C PHE A 122 0.24 -4.46 -13.74
N VAL A 123 0.39 -3.18 -13.40
CA VAL A 123 -0.17 -2.08 -14.21
C VAL A 123 0.43 -2.05 -15.62
N ALA A 124 1.70 -2.43 -15.77
CA ALA A 124 2.38 -2.46 -17.06
C ALA A 124 2.05 -3.68 -17.92
N THR A 125 1.29 -4.67 -17.41
CA THR A 125 0.93 -5.88 -18.17
C THR A 125 -0.16 -5.61 -19.22
N THR A 126 -0.27 -6.52 -20.19
CA THR A 126 -1.29 -6.44 -21.26
C THR A 126 -2.70 -6.58 -20.73
N GLU A 127 -2.89 -7.39 -19.68
CA GLU A 127 -4.19 -7.66 -19.07
C GLU A 127 -4.75 -6.46 -18.27
N CYS A 128 -3.88 -5.55 -17.83
CA CYS A 128 -4.34 -4.36 -17.13
C CYS A 128 -5.05 -3.42 -18.12
N TRP A 129 -6.26 -2.98 -17.77
CA TRP A 129 -7.07 -2.06 -18.57
C TRP A 129 -6.66 -0.59 -18.48
N ALA A 130 -5.57 -0.27 -17.76
CA ALA A 130 -5.01 1.07 -17.71
C ALA A 130 -4.65 1.56 -19.13
N HIS A 131 -4.85 2.86 -19.38
CA HIS A 131 -4.58 3.46 -20.68
C HIS A 131 -3.13 3.25 -21.13
N GLN A 132 -2.91 2.94 -22.41
CA GLN A 132 -1.60 2.59 -22.96
C GLN A 132 -0.54 3.65 -22.68
N ASN A 133 -0.87 4.94 -22.79
CA ASN A 133 0.08 6.02 -22.49
C ASN A 133 0.64 5.93 -21.06
N TYR A 134 -0.16 5.49 -20.08
CA TYR A 134 0.30 5.31 -18.71
C TYR A 134 1.25 4.11 -18.59
N LYS A 135 0.93 2.99 -19.25
CA LYS A 135 1.83 1.84 -19.33
C LYS A 135 3.16 2.23 -20.00
N ASP A 136 3.11 2.98 -21.08
CA ASP A 136 4.31 3.46 -21.79
C ASP A 136 5.17 4.39 -20.92
N MET A 137 4.54 5.23 -20.09
CA MET A 137 5.26 6.05 -19.11
C MET A 137 5.98 5.18 -18.07
N ILE A 138 5.34 4.13 -17.55
CA ILE A 138 5.96 3.19 -16.63
C ILE A 138 7.16 2.50 -17.28
N LEU A 139 6.99 1.98 -18.50
CA LEU A 139 8.04 1.25 -19.23
C LEU A 139 9.25 2.13 -19.60
N LYS A 140 9.04 3.42 -19.81
CA LYS A 140 10.10 4.39 -20.14
C LYS A 140 10.73 5.02 -18.90
N ALA A 141 10.09 4.90 -17.74
CA ALA A 141 10.56 5.52 -16.51
C ALA A 141 11.93 4.97 -16.08
N LYS A 142 12.75 5.87 -15.57
CA LYS A 142 14.03 5.57 -14.94
C LYS A 142 13.87 5.53 -13.41
N ASP A 143 14.89 5.12 -12.72
CA ASP A 143 14.98 5.01 -11.25
C ASP A 143 14.62 6.31 -10.51
N ILE A 144 14.85 7.48 -11.11
CA ILE A 144 14.59 8.80 -10.52
C ILE A 144 13.26 9.44 -10.97
N ASP A 145 12.47 8.77 -11.80
CA ASP A 145 11.28 9.36 -12.43
C ASP A 145 10.02 9.26 -11.56
N THR A 146 10.19 9.15 -10.24
CA THR A 146 9.09 9.32 -9.29
C THR A 146 9.32 10.51 -8.38
N LYS A 147 8.23 11.12 -7.91
CA LYS A 147 8.24 12.19 -6.91
C LYS A 147 7.19 11.94 -5.85
N VAL A 148 7.52 12.31 -4.62
CA VAL A 148 6.57 12.36 -3.51
C VAL A 148 6.10 13.80 -3.39
N THR A 149 4.79 14.00 -3.36
CA THR A 149 4.12 15.29 -3.17
C THR A 149 3.07 15.16 -2.06
N GLY A 150 2.53 16.27 -1.58
CA GLY A 150 1.47 16.30 -0.57
C GLY A 150 1.94 16.10 0.86
N ARG A 151 3.22 16.26 1.17
CA ARG A 151 3.73 16.23 2.54
C ARG A 151 3.18 17.39 3.37
N SER A 152 3.12 18.59 2.78
CA SER A 152 2.56 19.80 3.42
C SER A 152 1.08 19.65 3.81
N THR A 153 0.34 18.80 3.09
CA THR A 153 -1.08 18.50 3.40
C THR A 153 -1.27 17.30 4.31
N GLY A 154 -0.19 16.63 4.74
CA GLY A 154 -0.25 15.41 5.54
C GLY A 154 -0.67 14.14 4.77
N HIS A 155 -0.73 14.22 3.44
CA HIS A 155 -1.10 13.12 2.56
C HIS A 155 -0.03 12.83 1.51
N PRO A 156 1.15 12.30 1.91
CA PRO A 156 2.23 12.04 0.97
C PRO A 156 1.82 10.98 -0.06
N VAL A 157 2.02 11.31 -1.33
CA VAL A 157 1.71 10.45 -2.48
C VAL A 157 2.93 10.35 -3.39
N ARG A 158 3.34 9.12 -3.73
CA ARG A 158 4.35 8.88 -4.76
C ARG A 158 3.68 8.67 -6.11
N ALA A 159 4.11 9.44 -7.10
CA ALA A 159 3.64 9.33 -8.48
C ALA A 159 4.79 9.43 -9.48
N LEU A 160 4.53 9.02 -10.73
CA LEU A 160 5.45 9.30 -11.84
C LEU A 160 5.59 10.81 -12.03
N ARG A 161 6.81 11.24 -12.32
CA ARG A 161 7.14 12.63 -12.56
C ARG A 161 6.38 13.16 -13.78
N ASN A 162 5.64 14.24 -13.57
CA ASN A 162 4.91 14.96 -14.61
C ASN A 162 4.86 16.45 -14.23
N GLN A 163 4.28 17.27 -15.10
CA GLN A 163 4.22 18.72 -14.89
C GLN A 163 3.54 19.10 -13.57
N MET A 164 2.43 18.43 -13.22
CA MET A 164 1.69 18.68 -11.98
C MET A 164 2.52 18.30 -10.74
N THR A 165 3.16 17.13 -10.75
CA THR A 165 3.99 16.70 -9.61
C THR A 165 5.21 17.60 -9.42
N CYS A 166 5.75 18.19 -10.49
CA CYS A 166 6.85 19.17 -10.38
C CYS A 166 6.37 20.48 -9.72
N LEU A 167 5.19 20.97 -10.08
CA LEU A 167 4.61 22.18 -9.47
C LEU A 167 4.30 21.96 -7.98
N LEU A 168 3.67 20.83 -7.63
CA LEU A 168 3.36 20.50 -6.23
C LEU A 168 4.64 20.31 -5.41
N TYR A 169 5.64 19.65 -5.96
CA TYR A 169 6.94 19.46 -5.28
C TYR A 169 7.64 20.78 -4.96
N THR A 170 7.56 21.77 -5.86
CA THR A 170 8.13 23.11 -5.60
C THR A 170 7.38 23.88 -4.51
N SER A 171 6.07 23.72 -4.39
CA SER A 171 5.29 24.30 -3.29
C SER A 171 5.60 23.61 -1.96
N ASP A 172 5.63 22.29 -1.91
CA ASP A 172 6.02 21.51 -0.72
C ASP A 172 7.42 21.91 -0.22
N ALA A 173 8.40 22.04 -1.14
CA ALA A 173 9.77 22.45 -0.80
C ALA A 173 9.89 23.90 -0.31
N ALA A 174 8.91 24.76 -0.59
CA ALA A 174 8.86 26.13 -0.06
C ALA A 174 8.37 26.14 1.40
N ASP A 175 7.50 25.22 1.77
CA ASP A 175 6.98 25.08 3.14
C ASP A 175 8.03 24.46 4.10
N ASP A 176 8.94 23.62 3.58
CA ASP A 176 10.03 23.01 4.36
C ASP A 176 11.18 23.98 4.71
N ARG A 177 11.12 25.25 4.30
CA ARG A 177 12.15 26.28 4.54
C ARG A 177 11.91 27.14 5.80
N ILE A 178 11.18 26.63 6.75
CA ILE A 178 10.96 27.31 8.03
C ILE A 178 12.04 26.88 9.03
#